data_825988c9d25a00380efa03f59225187f
#
_entry.id   825988c9d25a00380efa03f59225187f
#
_cell.length_a   1.000
_cell.length_b   1.000
_cell.length_c   1.000
_cell.angle_alpha   90.00
_cell.angle_beta   90.00
_cell.angle_gamma   90.00
#
_symmetry.space_group_name_H-M   'P 1'
#
loop_
_entity.id
_entity.type
_entity.pdbx_description
1 polymer ?
#
loop_
_entity_poly.entity_id
_entity_poly.type
_entity_poly.pdbx_seq_one_letter_code
_entity_poly.pdbx_strand_id
1 'polypeptide(L)'
;MLKKVLIKGPVLSRSGYGEQARFALRALQSRPDLFDIYIVNIPWGRTGQISSVDEEANVIHETLLKTQTYVHQKGQFDISLQVTVPNEFEKIAPINIGYTAAIETTKVSPQWIAKANETVDRIIVVSDHSKKVFEQTKYDVKDQNGNEHKNWGLQVPVETVNYPVRVFEPEEVNIDFRTSKNFRHRRS
;
A
#
# COMPACT_ATOMS: atom_id res chain seq x y z
N MET A 1 -7.45 -11.29 23.00
CA MET A 1 -6.66 -12.06 21.97
C MET A 1 -6.25 -11.07 20.89
N LEU A 2 -4.97 -11.03 20.50
CA LEU A 2 -4.48 -10.14 19.43
C LEU A 2 -5.09 -10.52 18.10
N LYS A 3 -5.41 -9.51 17.27
CA LYS A 3 -5.85 -9.74 15.89
C LYS A 3 -4.65 -10.02 14.99
N LYS A 4 -4.69 -11.12 14.27
CA LYS A 4 -3.65 -11.52 13.32
C LYS A 4 -3.83 -10.77 12.01
N VAL A 5 -2.92 -9.84 11.72
CA VAL A 5 -2.99 -8.96 10.55
C VAL A 5 -1.90 -9.34 9.57
N LEU A 6 -2.30 -9.70 8.34
CA LEU A 6 -1.37 -9.91 7.24
C LEU A 6 -1.23 -8.61 6.44
N ILE A 7 -0.03 -8.05 6.40
CA ILE A 7 0.34 -7.01 5.43
C ILE A 7 0.82 -7.70 4.15
N LYS A 8 0.09 -7.53 3.04
CA LYS A 8 0.51 -7.92 1.69
C LYS A 8 0.96 -6.68 0.94
N GLY A 9 2.24 -6.55 0.66
CA GLY A 9 2.76 -5.36 -0.02
C GLY A 9 4.26 -5.45 -0.30
N PRO A 10 4.82 -4.53 -1.10
CA PRO A 10 6.21 -4.56 -1.52
C PRO A 10 7.16 -3.99 -0.45
N VAL A 11 7.10 -4.51 0.79
CA VAL A 11 7.81 -3.95 1.96
C VAL A 11 9.33 -3.83 1.78
N LEU A 12 9.92 -4.68 0.94
CA LEU A 12 11.37 -4.65 0.63
C LEU A 12 11.72 -3.71 -0.54
N SER A 13 10.73 -3.21 -1.28
CA SER A 13 10.98 -2.38 -2.46
C SER A 13 11.40 -0.94 -2.10
N ARG A 14 12.36 -0.39 -2.85
CA ARG A 14 12.72 1.04 -2.86
C ARG A 14 11.77 1.83 -3.77
N SER A 15 10.48 1.75 -3.52
CA SER A 15 9.43 2.45 -4.25
C SER A 15 8.49 3.18 -3.31
N GLY A 16 7.63 4.05 -3.86
CA GLY A 16 6.57 4.72 -3.08
C GLY A 16 5.64 3.72 -2.40
N TYR A 17 5.23 2.66 -3.09
CA TYR A 17 4.42 1.59 -2.49
C TYR A 17 5.20 0.79 -1.44
N GLY A 18 6.52 0.62 -1.61
CA GLY A 18 7.36 0.02 -0.57
C GLY A 18 7.37 0.84 0.70
N GLU A 19 7.54 2.16 0.59
CA GLU A 19 7.48 3.06 1.75
C GLU A 19 6.08 3.08 2.37
N GLN A 20 5.02 3.09 1.56
CA GLN A 20 3.64 2.98 2.04
C GLN A 20 3.39 1.69 2.83
N ALA A 21 3.93 0.56 2.36
CA ALA A 21 3.83 -0.71 3.08
C ALA A 21 4.58 -0.67 4.42
N ARG A 22 5.75 -0.01 4.48
CA ARG A 22 6.48 0.21 5.74
C ARG A 22 5.75 1.19 6.67
N PHE A 23 5.08 2.22 6.15
CA PHE A 23 4.20 3.07 6.97
C PHE A 23 3.06 2.26 7.60
N ALA A 24 2.41 1.38 6.84
CA ALA A 24 1.38 0.49 7.37
C ALA A 24 1.93 -0.42 8.47
N LEU A 25 3.13 -0.98 8.28
CA LEU A 25 3.81 -1.80 9.27
C LEU A 25 4.06 -1.01 10.57
N ARG A 26 4.68 0.17 10.48
CA ARG A 26 4.95 1.05 11.63
C ARG A 26 3.68 1.44 12.38
N ALA A 27 2.60 1.75 11.63
CA ALA A 27 1.31 2.09 12.21
C ALA A 27 0.71 0.93 13.02
N LEU A 28 0.78 -0.30 12.51
CA LEU A 28 0.31 -1.47 13.26
C LEU A 28 1.22 -1.81 14.44
N GLN A 29 2.53 -1.63 14.31
CA GLN A 29 3.50 -1.84 15.38
C GLN A 29 3.34 -0.86 16.55
N SER A 30 2.75 0.32 16.32
CA SER A 30 2.44 1.26 17.40
C SER A 30 1.34 0.77 18.35
N ARG A 31 0.65 -0.32 17.99
CA ARG A 31 -0.40 -0.94 18.79
C ARG A 31 -0.16 -2.44 18.99
N PRO A 32 0.96 -2.82 19.66
CA PRO A 32 1.29 -4.23 19.92
C PRO A 32 0.30 -4.91 20.87
N ASP A 33 -0.50 -4.12 21.57
CA ASP A 33 -1.62 -4.56 22.41
C ASP A 33 -2.82 -5.08 21.61
N LEU A 34 -2.94 -4.72 20.32
CA LEU A 34 -4.06 -5.09 19.45
C LEU A 34 -3.68 -6.09 18.38
N PHE A 35 -2.48 -6.00 17.81
CA PHE A 35 -2.12 -6.68 16.59
C PHE A 35 -0.95 -7.64 16.73
N ASP A 36 -1.12 -8.83 16.17
CA ASP A 36 -0.07 -9.79 15.86
C ASP A 36 0.18 -9.73 14.35
N ILE A 37 1.35 -9.20 13.95
CA ILE A 37 1.62 -8.77 12.58
C ILE A 37 2.35 -9.85 11.80
N TYR A 38 1.95 -10.03 10.55
CA TYR A 38 2.52 -10.93 9.55
C TYR A 38 2.73 -10.16 8.24
N ILE A 39 3.69 -10.57 7.42
CA ILE A 39 4.04 -9.87 6.17
C ILE A 39 4.20 -10.89 5.03
N VAL A 40 3.61 -10.55 3.88
CA VAL A 40 3.97 -11.16 2.59
C VAL A 40 4.51 -10.07 1.69
N ASN A 41 5.78 -10.20 1.30
CA ASN A 41 6.40 -9.28 0.34
C ASN A 41 6.01 -9.67 -1.08
N ILE A 42 5.52 -8.70 -1.85
CA ILE A 42 5.25 -8.86 -3.28
C ILE A 42 6.33 -8.16 -4.11
N PRO A 43 6.68 -8.68 -5.30
CA PRO A 43 7.57 -7.98 -6.21
C PRO A 43 6.94 -6.68 -6.71
N TRP A 44 7.75 -5.64 -6.94
CA TRP A 44 7.27 -4.36 -7.43
C TRP A 44 8.09 -3.87 -8.62
N GLY A 45 7.71 -4.28 -9.81
CA GLY A 45 8.42 -3.95 -11.03
C GLY A 45 9.91 -4.32 -10.97
N ARG A 46 10.74 -3.46 -11.56
CA ARG A 46 12.22 -3.59 -11.53
C ARG A 46 12.86 -2.66 -10.50
N THR A 47 12.21 -2.43 -9.37
CA THR A 47 12.75 -1.57 -8.31
C THR A 47 13.85 -2.29 -7.51
N GLY A 48 14.83 -1.53 -7.03
CA GLY A 48 15.80 -2.05 -6.06
C GLY A 48 15.13 -2.45 -4.74
N GLN A 49 15.77 -3.33 -4.00
CA GLN A 49 15.34 -3.68 -2.65
C GLN A 49 16.11 -2.88 -1.60
N ILE A 50 15.53 -2.74 -0.41
CA ILE A 50 16.27 -2.22 0.75
C ILE A 50 17.35 -3.24 1.11
N SER A 51 18.58 -2.74 1.19
CA SER A 51 19.76 -3.55 1.54
C SER A 51 20.41 -3.08 2.84
N SER A 52 19.74 -2.16 3.56
CA SER A 52 20.20 -1.67 4.85
C SER A 52 20.11 -2.78 5.90
N VAL A 53 21.15 -2.86 6.73
CA VAL A 53 21.16 -3.69 7.95
C VAL A 53 20.77 -2.75 9.09
N ASP A 54 19.59 -2.16 9.01
CA ASP A 54 19.03 -1.35 10.08
C ASP A 54 17.97 -2.14 10.88
N GLU A 55 17.55 -1.57 11.97
CA GLU A 55 16.56 -2.19 12.87
C GLU A 55 15.25 -2.52 12.14
N GLU A 56 14.79 -1.65 11.26
CA GLU A 56 13.55 -1.85 10.49
C GLU A 56 13.67 -3.03 9.52
N ALA A 57 14.80 -3.14 8.81
CA ALA A 57 15.04 -4.24 7.90
C ALA A 57 15.09 -5.59 8.65
N ASN A 58 15.70 -5.62 9.84
CA ASN A 58 15.76 -6.81 10.68
C ASN A 58 14.35 -7.23 11.11
N VAL A 59 13.54 -6.30 11.60
CA VAL A 59 12.14 -6.57 11.99
C VAL A 59 11.31 -7.09 10.81
N ILE A 60 11.50 -6.53 9.61
CA ILE A 60 10.82 -7.01 8.41
C ILE A 60 11.22 -8.45 8.10
N HIS A 61 12.52 -8.77 8.13
CA HIS A 61 13.00 -10.12 7.85
C HIS A 61 12.52 -11.15 8.87
N GLU A 62 12.57 -10.82 10.17
CA GLU A 62 12.04 -11.69 11.23
C GLU A 62 10.53 -11.92 11.05
N THR A 63 9.78 -10.88 10.70
CA THR A 63 8.34 -10.99 10.46
C THR A 63 8.01 -11.83 9.23
N LEU A 64 8.82 -11.73 8.18
CA LEU A 64 8.71 -12.61 6.99
C LEU A 64 8.92 -14.08 7.35
N LEU A 65 9.96 -14.40 8.12
CA LEU A 65 10.24 -15.76 8.59
C LEU A 65 9.12 -16.30 9.49
N LYS A 66 8.64 -15.48 10.42
CA LYS A 66 7.47 -15.77 11.26
C LYS A 66 6.25 -16.11 10.39
N THR A 67 6.01 -15.32 9.35
CA THR A 67 4.87 -15.51 8.44
C THR A 67 4.99 -16.84 7.70
N GLN A 68 6.16 -17.18 7.17
CA GLN A 68 6.39 -18.46 6.49
C GLN A 68 6.09 -19.63 7.41
N THR A 69 6.57 -19.60 8.64
CA THR A 69 6.31 -20.63 9.64
C THR A 69 4.82 -20.76 9.94
N TYR A 70 4.14 -19.62 10.15
CA TYR A 70 2.72 -19.59 10.48
C TYR A 70 1.84 -20.15 9.35
N VAL A 71 2.13 -19.76 8.10
CA VAL A 71 1.42 -20.26 6.91
C VAL A 71 1.67 -21.78 6.72
N HIS A 72 2.90 -22.23 6.98
CA HIS A 72 3.24 -23.67 6.91
C HIS A 72 2.43 -24.51 7.91
N GLN A 73 2.11 -23.93 9.05
CA GLN A 73 1.25 -24.52 10.09
C GLN A 73 -0.24 -24.38 9.78
N LYS A 74 -0.63 -23.96 8.57
CA LYS A 74 -2.01 -23.66 8.16
C LYS A 74 -2.68 -22.59 9.02
N GLY A 75 -1.90 -21.64 9.51
CA GLY A 75 -2.41 -20.50 10.26
C GLY A 75 -3.33 -19.62 9.42
N GLN A 76 -4.34 -19.04 10.06
CA GLN A 76 -5.30 -18.15 9.42
C GLN A 76 -5.20 -16.74 9.97
N PHE A 77 -5.38 -15.75 9.10
CA PHE A 77 -5.38 -14.34 9.47
C PHE A 77 -6.79 -13.84 9.74
N ASP A 78 -6.94 -12.89 10.66
CA ASP A 78 -8.21 -12.21 10.93
C ASP A 78 -8.46 -11.10 9.93
N ILE A 79 -7.37 -10.39 9.55
CA ILE A 79 -7.41 -9.19 8.70
C ILE A 79 -6.29 -9.28 7.67
N SER A 80 -6.55 -8.91 6.42
CA SER A 80 -5.53 -8.58 5.43
C SER A 80 -5.50 -7.07 5.17
N LEU A 81 -4.31 -6.48 5.17
CA LEU A 81 -4.04 -5.10 4.73
C LEU A 81 -3.15 -5.17 3.49
N GLN A 82 -3.72 -4.86 2.32
CA GLN A 82 -3.09 -5.07 1.03
C GLN A 82 -2.63 -3.74 0.45
N VAL A 83 -1.32 -3.52 0.48
CA VAL A 83 -0.68 -2.28 0.02
C VAL A 83 -0.23 -2.47 -1.42
N THR A 84 -1.13 -2.24 -2.36
CA THR A 84 -0.91 -2.44 -3.80
C THR A 84 -1.96 -1.70 -4.62
N VAL A 85 -1.92 -1.84 -5.95
CA VAL A 85 -2.94 -1.32 -6.87
C VAL A 85 -4.21 -2.17 -6.82
N PRO A 86 -5.40 -1.56 -6.98
CA PRO A 86 -6.66 -2.26 -6.73
C PRO A 86 -6.92 -3.51 -7.57
N ASN A 87 -6.36 -3.60 -8.79
CA ASN A 87 -6.50 -4.82 -9.61
C ASN A 87 -5.75 -6.05 -9.04
N GLU A 88 -4.91 -5.87 -8.04
CA GLU A 88 -4.17 -6.94 -7.35
C GLU A 88 -4.75 -7.30 -5.99
N PHE A 89 -5.88 -6.69 -5.60
CA PHE A 89 -6.56 -7.05 -4.36
C PHE A 89 -7.10 -8.48 -4.42
N GLU A 90 -7.06 -9.16 -3.28
CA GLU A 90 -7.48 -10.54 -3.15
C GLU A 90 -8.31 -10.75 -1.87
N LYS A 91 -9.15 -11.77 -1.88
CA LYS A 91 -9.87 -12.20 -0.67
C LYS A 91 -8.99 -13.20 0.09
N ILE A 92 -8.30 -12.73 1.14
CA ILE A 92 -7.28 -13.51 1.88
C ILE A 92 -7.77 -13.88 3.29
N ALA A 93 -8.51 -12.99 3.92
CA ALA A 93 -8.94 -13.10 5.31
C ALA A 93 -10.46 -12.84 5.43
N PRO A 94 -11.08 -13.05 6.58
CA PRO A 94 -12.46 -12.62 6.81
C PRO A 94 -12.69 -11.12 6.63
N ILE A 95 -11.67 -10.29 6.94
CA ILE A 95 -11.69 -8.84 6.72
C ILE A 95 -10.52 -8.49 5.80
N ASN A 96 -10.82 -7.84 4.66
CA ASN A 96 -9.82 -7.45 3.67
C ASN A 96 -9.86 -5.94 3.45
N ILE A 97 -8.71 -5.29 3.63
CA ILE A 97 -8.56 -3.84 3.49
C ILE A 97 -7.56 -3.58 2.36
N GLY A 98 -8.00 -2.88 1.31
CA GLY A 98 -7.11 -2.37 0.28
C GLY A 98 -6.51 -1.03 0.70
N TYR A 99 -5.19 -0.86 0.58
CA TYR A 99 -4.52 0.42 0.83
C TYR A 99 -3.72 0.81 -0.41
N THR A 100 -4.19 1.82 -1.12
CA THR A 100 -3.61 2.22 -2.41
C THR A 100 -3.19 3.70 -2.41
N ALA A 101 -2.06 3.99 -3.08
CA ALA A 101 -1.60 5.35 -3.33
C ALA A 101 -2.38 6.03 -4.49
N ALA A 102 -3.13 5.25 -5.27
CA ALA A 102 -3.89 5.79 -6.39
C ALA A 102 -5.00 6.73 -5.87
N ILE A 103 -5.44 7.68 -6.62
CA ILE A 103 -5.32 7.89 -8.06
C ILE A 103 -4.96 9.35 -8.33
N GLU A 104 -4.17 9.59 -9.35
CA GLU A 104 -3.74 10.95 -9.76
C GLU A 104 -4.66 11.55 -10.85
N THR A 105 -5.52 10.72 -11.44
CA THR A 105 -6.46 11.10 -12.49
C THR A 105 -7.83 11.45 -11.91
N THR A 106 -8.77 11.83 -12.76
CA THR A 106 -10.13 12.21 -12.35
C THR A 106 -11.14 11.04 -12.43
N LYS A 107 -10.69 9.84 -12.81
CA LYS A 107 -11.56 8.67 -12.97
C LYS A 107 -10.80 7.37 -12.69
N VAL A 108 -11.40 6.49 -11.89
CA VAL A 108 -10.84 5.16 -11.59
C VAL A 108 -11.19 4.18 -12.69
N SER A 109 -10.27 3.28 -13.04
CA SER A 109 -10.56 2.20 -14.00
C SER A 109 -11.73 1.32 -13.53
N PRO A 110 -12.66 0.93 -14.43
CA PRO A 110 -13.77 0.06 -14.07
C PRO A 110 -13.29 -1.31 -13.54
N GLN A 111 -12.15 -1.81 -14.04
CA GLN A 111 -11.55 -3.05 -13.56
C GLN A 111 -11.10 -2.94 -12.08
N TRP A 112 -10.59 -1.79 -11.67
CA TRP A 112 -10.19 -1.56 -10.29
C TRP A 112 -11.41 -1.50 -9.36
N ILE A 113 -12.49 -0.88 -9.81
CA ILE A 113 -13.76 -0.82 -9.07
C ILE A 113 -14.35 -2.22 -8.93
N ALA A 114 -14.39 -3.00 -10.03
CA ALA A 114 -14.89 -4.37 -10.00
C ALA A 114 -14.11 -5.24 -9.02
N LYS A 115 -12.77 -5.18 -9.12
CA LYS A 115 -11.90 -5.97 -8.24
C LYS A 115 -12.04 -5.60 -6.78
N ALA A 116 -12.13 -4.30 -6.48
CA ALA A 116 -12.34 -3.82 -5.12
C ALA A 116 -13.69 -4.29 -4.56
N ASN A 117 -14.77 -4.13 -5.31
CA ASN A 117 -16.11 -4.58 -4.88
C ASN A 117 -16.17 -6.10 -4.61
N GLU A 118 -15.38 -6.88 -5.33
CA GLU A 118 -15.32 -8.34 -5.19
C GLU A 118 -14.50 -8.80 -3.97
N THR A 119 -13.42 -8.10 -3.66
CA THR A 119 -12.34 -8.68 -2.85
C THR A 119 -12.08 -8.00 -1.52
N VAL A 120 -12.39 -6.71 -1.38
CA VAL A 120 -12.13 -5.97 -0.14
C VAL A 120 -13.39 -5.44 0.51
N ASP A 121 -13.33 -5.28 1.82
CA ASP A 121 -14.44 -4.74 2.62
C ASP A 121 -14.32 -3.22 2.79
N ARG A 122 -13.13 -2.65 2.53
CA ARG A 122 -12.82 -1.24 2.64
C ARG A 122 -11.58 -0.88 1.84
N ILE A 123 -11.52 0.37 1.37
CA ILE A 123 -10.31 0.94 0.76
C ILE A 123 -9.79 2.08 1.62
N ILE A 124 -8.48 2.12 1.82
CA ILE A 124 -7.74 3.27 2.35
C ILE A 124 -7.01 3.92 1.17
N VAL A 125 -7.12 5.23 1.08
CA VAL A 125 -6.42 6.07 0.11
C VAL A 125 -5.64 7.18 0.80
N VAL A 126 -4.67 7.76 0.09
CA VAL A 126 -3.69 8.68 0.68
C VAL A 126 -4.11 10.17 0.62
N SER A 127 -5.24 10.48 0.00
CA SER A 127 -5.72 11.85 -0.13
C SER A 127 -7.23 11.93 -0.30
N ASP A 128 -7.81 13.07 0.05
CA ASP A 128 -9.23 13.35 -0.18
C ASP A 128 -9.55 13.45 -1.68
N HIS A 129 -8.57 13.84 -2.51
CA HIS A 129 -8.73 13.78 -3.96
C HIS A 129 -9.00 12.34 -4.40
N SER A 130 -8.13 11.40 -4.01
CA SER A 130 -8.30 9.98 -4.34
C SER A 130 -9.64 9.44 -3.84
N LYS A 131 -10.03 9.78 -2.60
CA LYS A 131 -11.33 9.39 -2.03
C LYS A 131 -12.48 9.86 -2.91
N LYS A 132 -12.53 11.16 -3.25
CA LYS A 132 -13.56 11.74 -4.12
C LYS A 132 -13.61 11.05 -5.48
N VAL A 133 -12.46 10.78 -6.09
CA VAL A 133 -12.40 10.12 -7.39
C VAL A 133 -12.97 8.69 -7.34
N PHE A 134 -12.64 7.92 -6.30
CA PHE A 134 -13.24 6.59 -6.11
C PHE A 134 -14.76 6.65 -5.92
N GLU A 135 -15.27 7.56 -5.10
CA GLU A 135 -16.69 7.69 -4.79
C GLU A 135 -17.51 8.22 -5.97
N GLN A 136 -16.95 9.16 -6.74
CA GLN A 136 -17.65 9.83 -7.84
C GLN A 136 -17.55 9.10 -9.17
N THR A 137 -16.59 8.18 -9.33
CA THR A 137 -16.46 7.41 -10.58
C THR A 137 -17.66 6.50 -10.76
N LYS A 138 -18.41 6.71 -11.85
CA LYS A 138 -19.54 5.90 -12.25
C LYS A 138 -19.43 5.51 -13.72
N TYR A 139 -19.99 4.35 -14.04
CA TYR A 139 -20.03 3.78 -15.38
C TYR A 139 -21.43 3.20 -15.66
N ASP A 140 -21.83 3.24 -16.90
CA ASP A 140 -22.91 2.39 -17.39
C ASP A 140 -22.28 1.10 -17.93
N VAL A 141 -22.60 -0.03 -17.33
CA VAL A 141 -22.00 -1.32 -17.65
C VAL A 141 -23.08 -2.33 -18.01
N LYS A 142 -22.71 -3.34 -18.82
CA LYS A 142 -23.55 -4.52 -19.07
C LYS A 142 -22.93 -5.71 -18.36
N ASP A 143 -23.76 -6.50 -17.69
CA ASP A 143 -23.33 -7.77 -17.11
C ASP A 143 -23.20 -8.87 -18.18
N GLN A 144 -22.74 -10.05 -17.77
CA GLN A 144 -22.56 -11.20 -18.67
C GLN A 144 -23.88 -11.70 -19.30
N ASN A 145 -25.03 -11.35 -18.70
CA ASN A 145 -26.36 -11.71 -19.19
C ASN A 145 -26.95 -10.62 -20.10
N GLY A 146 -26.22 -9.52 -20.33
CA GLY A 146 -26.66 -8.39 -21.15
C GLY A 146 -27.51 -7.35 -20.42
N ASN A 147 -27.72 -7.48 -19.10
CA ASN A 147 -28.48 -6.51 -18.32
C ASN A 147 -27.67 -5.22 -18.16
N GLU A 148 -28.32 -4.08 -18.33
CA GLU A 148 -27.69 -2.77 -18.17
C GLU A 148 -27.75 -2.31 -16.71
N HIS A 149 -26.60 -1.94 -16.17
CA HIS A 149 -26.47 -1.32 -14.84
C HIS A 149 -25.98 0.11 -15.02
N LYS A 150 -26.85 1.08 -14.79
CA LYS A 150 -26.51 2.50 -14.85
C LYS A 150 -25.89 2.96 -13.54
N ASN A 151 -24.96 3.93 -13.64
CA ASN A 151 -24.28 4.51 -12.49
C ASN A 151 -23.57 3.49 -11.59
N TRP A 152 -23.10 2.39 -12.17
CA TRP A 152 -22.33 1.39 -11.45
C TRP A 152 -20.99 2.00 -11.00
N GLY A 153 -20.58 1.74 -9.78
CA GLY A 153 -19.34 2.26 -9.20
C GLY A 153 -18.90 1.49 -7.97
N LEU A 154 -18.04 2.12 -7.20
CA LEU A 154 -17.54 1.52 -5.96
C LEU A 154 -18.68 1.34 -4.95
N GLN A 155 -18.71 0.17 -4.30
CA GLN A 155 -19.72 -0.23 -3.31
C GLN A 155 -19.16 -0.32 -1.90
N VAL A 156 -17.83 -0.38 -1.77
CA VAL A 156 -17.16 -0.46 -0.46
C VAL A 156 -16.75 0.94 0.03
N PRO A 157 -16.73 1.18 1.35
CA PRO A 157 -16.33 2.47 1.90
C PRO A 157 -14.87 2.80 1.60
N VAL A 158 -14.60 4.09 1.41
CA VAL A 158 -13.26 4.65 1.20
C VAL A 158 -12.90 5.59 2.33
N GLU A 159 -11.73 5.40 2.91
CA GLU A 159 -11.21 6.27 3.97
C GLU A 159 -9.90 6.93 3.55
N THR A 160 -9.70 8.18 3.95
CA THR A 160 -8.44 8.89 3.73
C THR A 160 -7.53 8.71 4.93
N VAL A 161 -6.31 8.21 4.67
CA VAL A 161 -5.20 8.22 5.63
C VAL A 161 -4.00 8.84 4.93
N ASN A 162 -3.71 10.08 5.26
CA ASN A 162 -2.60 10.82 4.66
C ASN A 162 -1.25 10.20 5.03
N TYR A 163 -0.26 10.40 4.17
CA TYR A 163 1.10 9.99 4.48
C TYR A 163 1.62 10.69 5.74
N PRO A 164 2.34 9.98 6.61
CA PRO A 164 3.00 10.61 7.74
C PRO A 164 4.11 11.53 7.24
N VAL A 165 4.25 12.69 7.87
CA VAL A 165 5.33 13.63 7.60
C VAL A 165 6.39 13.48 8.70
N ARG A 166 7.64 13.21 8.31
CA ARG A 166 8.77 13.30 9.24
C ARG A 166 9.22 14.76 9.28
N VAL A 167 9.16 15.36 10.44
CA VAL A 167 9.76 16.67 10.67
C VAL A 167 11.23 16.43 11.02
N PHE A 168 12.13 16.93 10.19
CA PHE A 168 13.56 16.97 10.47
C PHE A 168 13.91 18.39 10.87
N GLU A 169 14.69 18.54 11.92
CA GLU A 169 15.36 19.83 12.19
C GLU A 169 16.32 20.09 11.03
N PRO A 170 16.24 21.28 10.40
CA PRO A 170 17.13 21.59 9.30
C PRO A 170 18.57 21.67 9.81
N GLU A 171 19.45 20.83 9.30
CA GLU A 171 20.89 21.02 9.49
C GLU A 171 21.36 22.17 8.59
N GLU A 172 22.13 23.12 9.17
CA GLU A 172 22.79 24.15 8.37
C GLU A 172 23.84 23.48 7.50
N VAL A 173 23.48 23.22 6.25
CA VAL A 173 24.43 22.75 5.25
C VAL A 173 25.05 23.97 4.56
N ASN A 174 26.27 24.27 4.93
CA ASN A 174 27.05 25.35 4.28
C ASN A 174 27.57 24.83 2.92
N ILE A 175 26.76 24.95 1.88
CA ILE A 175 27.15 24.53 0.53
C ILE A 175 27.82 25.71 -0.16
N ASP A 176 29.15 25.70 -0.22
CA ASP A 176 29.89 26.64 -1.09
C ASP A 176 29.86 26.20 -2.55
N PHE A 177 28.92 26.75 -3.30
CA PHE A 177 28.75 26.46 -4.72
C PHE A 177 29.94 26.99 -5.58
N ARG A 178 30.82 27.82 -5.02
CA ARG A 178 31.95 28.38 -5.76
C ARG A 178 33.10 27.40 -5.93
N THR A 179 33.18 26.36 -5.08
CA THR A 179 34.26 25.38 -5.09
C THR A 179 33.91 24.08 -5.80
N SER A 180 32.66 23.87 -6.20
CA SER A 180 32.27 22.65 -6.95
C SER A 180 32.72 22.74 -8.42
N LYS A 181 33.98 22.39 -8.68
CA LYS A 181 34.55 22.28 -10.04
C LYS A 181 33.94 21.19 -10.93
N ASN A 182 32.85 20.54 -10.51
CA ASN A 182 32.29 19.34 -11.15
C ASN A 182 31.02 19.57 -11.97
N PHE A 183 30.56 20.83 -12.17
CA PHE A 183 29.50 21.10 -13.13
C PHE A 183 30.13 21.46 -14.51
N ARG A 184 30.78 20.50 -15.15
CA ARG A 184 31.02 20.57 -16.59
C ARG A 184 29.83 19.99 -17.32
N HIS A 185 29.02 20.84 -17.93
CA HIS A 185 28.11 20.47 -18.99
C HIS A 185 28.87 19.63 -20.04
N ARG A 186 28.53 18.36 -20.17
CA ARG A 186 28.77 17.64 -21.43
C ARG A 186 27.67 18.06 -22.39
N ARG A 187 27.96 19.06 -23.23
CA ARG A 187 27.27 19.24 -24.50
C ARG A 187 28.03 18.38 -25.52
N SER A 188 27.36 17.42 -26.09
CA SER A 188 27.58 16.90 -27.44
C SER A 188 26.31 16.17 -27.85
#